data_c388a13d829cd0574a147a78381cf04b
#
_entry.id   c388a13d829cd0574a147a78381cf04b
#
_cell.length_a   1.000
_cell.length_b   1.000
_cell.length_c   1.000
_cell.angle_alpha   90.00
_cell.angle_beta   90.00
_cell.angle_gamma   90.00
#
_symmetry.space_group_name_H-M   'P 1'
#
loop_
_entity.id
_entity.type
_entity.pdbx_description
1 polymer ?
#
loop_
_entity_poly.entity_id
_entity_poly.type
_entity_poly.pdbx_seq_one_letter_code
_entity_poly.pdbx_strand_id
1 'polypeptide(L)'
;MKEKSLLSGLLILVGLLAVSLVQADDDGQDSVISIEVNAAKDFVARHENAVIMDVRTPVEYEMSHITGSVNVNVQDESFEDMVIALDRNKTYIVHCTKNPAGGRSSRALETLQSLGFKHLYSLEGGYIAWKDAELPLTDPSN
;
A
#
# COMPACT_ATOMS: atom_id res chain seq x y z
N MET A 1 7.11 -28.50 -82.76
CA MET A 1 7.98 -28.81 -81.63
C MET A 1 7.47 -28.04 -80.41
N LYS A 2 7.14 -28.75 -79.36
CA LYS A 2 6.38 -28.21 -78.22
C LYS A 2 7.34 -27.79 -77.17
N GLU A 3 7.38 -26.52 -76.91
CA GLU A 3 8.07 -26.00 -75.72
C GLU A 3 7.18 -26.15 -74.53
N LYS A 4 7.66 -26.89 -73.53
CA LYS A 4 7.00 -27.00 -72.19
C LYS A 4 7.55 -25.91 -71.29
N SER A 5 6.75 -24.89 -71.08
CA SER A 5 7.02 -23.91 -70.09
C SER A 5 6.78 -24.50 -68.67
N LEU A 6 7.85 -24.65 -67.93
CA LEU A 6 7.80 -25.00 -66.52
C LEU A 6 7.60 -23.71 -65.69
N LEU A 7 6.37 -23.46 -65.28
CA LEU A 7 6.07 -22.45 -64.28
C LEU A 7 6.47 -22.98 -62.91
N SER A 8 7.64 -22.54 -62.46
CA SER A 8 8.10 -22.74 -61.06
C SER A 8 7.27 -21.87 -60.12
N GLY A 9 6.32 -22.48 -59.49
CA GLY A 9 5.54 -21.82 -58.46
C GLY A 9 6.37 -21.60 -57.20
N LEU A 10 6.78 -20.36 -56.98
CA LEU A 10 7.39 -19.94 -55.72
C LEU A 10 6.31 -19.84 -54.66
N LEU A 11 6.20 -20.85 -53.81
CA LEU A 11 5.33 -20.81 -52.62
C LEU A 11 6.00 -19.93 -51.60
N ILE A 12 5.55 -18.67 -51.47
CA ILE A 12 5.93 -17.80 -50.40
C ILE A 12 5.14 -18.23 -49.16
N LEU A 13 5.82 -18.96 -48.29
CA LEU A 13 5.31 -19.30 -46.95
C LEU A 13 5.39 -18.05 -46.10
N VAL A 14 4.30 -17.28 -46.06
CA VAL A 14 4.16 -16.18 -45.09
C VAL A 14 3.98 -16.81 -43.71
N GLY A 15 5.09 -16.97 -43.00
CA GLY A 15 5.07 -17.36 -41.62
C GLY A 15 4.39 -16.26 -40.78
N LEU A 16 3.15 -16.53 -40.36
CA LEU A 16 2.46 -15.70 -39.39
C LEU A 16 3.20 -15.88 -38.06
N LEU A 17 4.12 -14.96 -37.78
CA LEU A 17 4.65 -14.82 -36.41
C LEU A 17 3.50 -14.33 -35.54
N ALA A 18 2.83 -15.26 -34.87
CA ALA A 18 1.95 -14.92 -33.76
C ALA A 18 2.83 -14.38 -32.66
N VAL A 19 3.00 -13.06 -32.62
CA VAL A 19 3.49 -12.36 -31.40
C VAL A 19 2.39 -12.54 -30.37
N SER A 20 2.52 -13.57 -29.54
CA SER A 20 1.80 -13.63 -28.29
C SER A 20 2.25 -12.43 -27.46
N LEU A 21 1.45 -11.36 -27.50
CA LEU A 21 1.45 -10.36 -26.44
C LEU A 21 1.09 -11.13 -25.16
N VAL A 22 2.10 -11.51 -24.40
CA VAL A 22 1.94 -11.79 -22.99
C VAL A 22 1.52 -10.44 -22.42
N GLN A 23 0.21 -10.23 -22.32
CA GLN A 23 -0.31 -9.26 -21.37
C GLN A 23 0.22 -9.75 -20.03
N ALA A 24 1.17 -9.02 -19.47
CA ALA A 24 1.38 -9.06 -18.05
C ALA A 24 0.03 -8.62 -17.47
N ASP A 25 -0.76 -9.58 -17.01
CA ASP A 25 -1.81 -9.30 -16.08
C ASP A 25 -1.09 -8.61 -14.93
N ASP A 26 -1.18 -7.28 -14.94
CA ASP A 26 -0.94 -6.49 -13.76
C ASP A 26 -2.06 -6.93 -12.80
N ASP A 27 -1.84 -8.05 -12.14
CA ASP A 27 -2.49 -8.41 -10.89
C ASP A 27 -2.08 -7.31 -9.93
N GLY A 28 -2.78 -6.18 -10.06
CA GLY A 28 -2.73 -5.08 -9.12
C GLY A 28 -3.21 -5.55 -7.76
N GLN A 29 -2.55 -6.56 -7.25
CA GLN A 29 -2.57 -6.96 -5.87
C GLN A 29 -1.86 -5.82 -5.15
N ASP A 30 -2.64 -4.79 -4.77
CA ASP A 30 -2.21 -3.70 -3.91
C ASP A 30 -1.68 -4.31 -2.60
N SER A 31 -0.42 -4.78 -2.65
CA SER A 31 0.22 -5.42 -1.52
C SER A 31 0.59 -4.36 -0.50
N VAL A 32 0.23 -4.59 0.76
CA VAL A 32 0.74 -3.78 1.86
C VAL A 32 2.25 -3.92 1.93
N ILE A 33 2.95 -2.80 1.87
CA ILE A 33 4.41 -2.74 1.93
C ILE A 33 4.82 -2.48 3.39
N SER A 34 5.77 -3.26 3.90
CA SER A 34 6.37 -2.98 5.20
C SER A 34 7.37 -1.83 5.08
N ILE A 35 7.34 -0.90 6.03
CA ILE A 35 8.24 0.25 6.07
C ILE A 35 8.80 0.46 7.47
N GLU A 36 10.13 0.59 7.57
CA GLU A 36 10.79 0.86 8.85
C GLU A 36 10.64 2.34 9.26
N VAL A 37 10.81 2.64 10.55
CA VAL A 37 10.41 3.93 11.12
C VAL A 37 11.17 5.15 10.57
N ASN A 38 12.48 5.04 10.31
CA ASN A 38 13.24 6.16 9.75
C ASN A 38 12.87 6.41 8.29
N ALA A 39 12.66 5.33 7.51
CA ALA A 39 12.17 5.44 6.15
C ALA A 39 10.77 6.06 6.10
N ALA A 40 9.87 5.67 7.02
CA ALA A 40 8.53 6.24 7.14
C ALA A 40 8.58 7.74 7.47
N LYS A 41 9.42 8.15 8.43
CA LYS A 41 9.64 9.56 8.77
C LYS A 41 10.10 10.36 7.55
N ASP A 42 11.10 9.85 6.83
CA ASP A 42 11.64 10.51 5.65
C ASP A 42 10.64 10.52 4.48
N PHE A 43 9.81 9.48 4.38
CA PHE A 43 8.76 9.40 3.38
C PHE A 43 7.71 10.48 3.58
N VAL A 44 7.14 10.62 4.78
CA VAL A 44 6.11 11.64 5.05
C VAL A 44 6.66 13.06 4.96
N ALA A 45 7.94 13.28 5.27
CA ALA A 45 8.58 14.58 5.14
C ALA A 45 8.69 15.04 3.67
N ARG A 46 8.70 14.11 2.71
CA ARG A 46 8.86 14.39 1.27
C ARG A 46 7.57 14.24 0.47
N HIS A 47 6.52 13.68 1.04
CA HIS A 47 5.26 13.38 0.34
C HIS A 47 4.08 13.96 1.11
N GLU A 48 3.60 15.13 0.69
CA GLU A 48 2.47 15.84 1.31
C GLU A 48 1.17 15.01 1.34
N ASN A 49 1.05 14.02 0.44
CA ASN A 49 -0.10 13.12 0.37
C ASN A 49 0.05 11.88 1.26
N ALA A 50 1.13 11.77 2.04
CA ALA A 50 1.33 10.68 2.96
C ALA A 50 0.79 11.01 4.35
N VAL A 51 0.07 10.04 4.93
CA VAL A 51 -0.57 10.15 6.24
C VAL A 51 -0.13 8.99 7.12
N ILE A 52 0.34 9.27 8.32
CA ILE A 52 0.53 8.23 9.35
C ILE A 52 -0.81 8.05 10.06
N MET A 53 -1.35 6.83 10.00
CA MET A 53 -2.62 6.47 10.62
C MET A 53 -2.40 5.60 11.86
N ASP A 54 -2.73 6.16 13.00
CA ASP A 54 -2.70 5.47 14.30
C ASP A 54 -4.06 4.81 14.55
N VAL A 55 -4.10 3.47 14.54
CA VAL A 55 -5.34 2.72 14.73
C VAL A 55 -5.54 2.22 16.15
N ARG A 56 -4.79 2.77 17.10
CA ARG A 56 -4.98 2.54 18.53
C ARG A 56 -6.23 3.23 19.04
N THR A 57 -6.57 2.97 20.31
CA THR A 57 -7.66 3.66 20.99
C THR A 57 -7.37 5.16 21.15
N PRO A 58 -8.41 6.02 21.23
CA PRO A 58 -8.23 7.45 21.52
C PRO A 58 -7.42 7.71 22.79
N VAL A 59 -7.62 6.93 23.83
CA VAL A 59 -6.88 7.08 25.10
C VAL A 59 -5.38 6.84 24.90
N GLU A 60 -4.98 5.79 24.16
CA GLU A 60 -3.57 5.54 23.84
C GLU A 60 -2.97 6.69 23.02
N TYR A 61 -3.73 7.19 22.03
CA TYR A 61 -3.32 8.30 21.18
C TYR A 61 -3.16 9.60 21.95
N GLU A 62 -4.12 9.94 22.80
CA GLU A 62 -4.10 11.15 23.64
C GLU A 62 -2.94 11.13 24.65
N MET A 63 -2.55 9.96 25.16
CA MET A 63 -1.40 9.86 26.06
C MET A 63 -0.09 10.22 25.37
N SER A 64 0.15 9.70 24.17
CA SER A 64 1.27 10.05 23.30
C SER A 64 1.09 9.42 21.92
N HIS A 65 1.44 10.14 20.86
CA HIS A 65 1.33 9.67 19.49
C HIS A 65 2.44 10.19 18.59
N ILE A 66 2.62 9.57 17.42
CA ILE A 66 3.55 10.04 16.41
C ILE A 66 3.10 11.43 15.93
N THR A 67 4.00 12.41 16.01
CA THR A 67 3.69 13.78 15.62
C THR A 67 3.16 13.85 14.18
N GLY A 68 2.01 14.49 14.00
CA GLY A 68 1.34 14.62 12.71
C GLY A 68 0.51 13.41 12.28
N SER A 69 0.44 12.34 13.09
CA SER A 69 -0.45 11.21 12.81
C SER A 69 -1.92 11.57 13.05
N VAL A 70 -2.80 10.82 12.39
CA VAL A 70 -4.25 10.88 12.61
C VAL A 70 -4.72 9.62 13.32
N ASN A 71 -5.65 9.75 14.27
CA ASN A 71 -6.20 8.60 14.97
C ASN A 71 -7.51 8.14 14.35
N VAL A 72 -7.58 6.85 14.00
CA VAL A 72 -8.80 6.18 13.59
C VAL A 72 -8.84 4.82 14.28
N ASN A 73 -9.57 4.72 15.38
CA ASN A 73 -9.59 3.52 16.22
C ASN A 73 -10.21 2.32 15.49
N VAL A 74 -9.42 1.29 15.18
CA VAL A 74 -9.89 0.07 14.50
C VAL A 74 -10.84 -0.78 15.36
N GLN A 75 -10.93 -0.52 16.63
CA GLN A 75 -11.85 -1.21 17.55
C GLN A 75 -13.22 -0.52 17.66
N ASP A 76 -13.37 0.64 17.04
CA ASP A 76 -14.64 1.33 16.97
C ASP A 76 -15.55 0.64 15.92
N GLU A 77 -16.83 0.44 16.26
CA GLU A 77 -17.80 -0.19 15.37
C GLU A 77 -18.03 0.62 14.08
N SER A 78 -17.79 1.93 14.14
CA SER A 78 -17.89 2.85 13.00
C SER A 78 -16.57 3.00 12.21
N PHE A 79 -15.55 2.18 12.47
CA PHE A 79 -14.24 2.29 11.81
C PHE A 79 -14.35 2.31 10.28
N GLU A 80 -15.15 1.40 9.70
CA GLU A 80 -15.34 1.32 8.26
C GLU A 80 -15.99 2.60 7.70
N ASP A 81 -17.01 3.14 8.37
CA ASP A 81 -17.67 4.39 7.98
C ASP A 81 -16.70 5.59 8.06
N MET A 82 -15.82 5.61 9.05
CA MET A 82 -14.81 6.66 9.19
C MET A 82 -13.79 6.61 8.05
N VAL A 83 -13.29 5.43 7.71
CA VAL A 83 -12.25 5.31 6.67
C VAL A 83 -12.80 5.42 5.26
N ILE A 84 -14.06 5.06 5.01
CA ILE A 84 -14.69 5.18 3.68
C ILE A 84 -14.77 6.65 3.21
N ALA A 85 -14.78 7.58 4.15
CA ALA A 85 -14.78 9.03 3.87
C ALA A 85 -13.39 9.58 3.52
N LEU A 86 -12.32 8.79 3.67
CA LEU A 86 -10.95 9.21 3.40
C LEU A 86 -10.62 9.16 1.89
N ASP A 87 -9.64 9.95 1.49
CA ASP A 87 -9.14 9.95 0.11
C ASP A 87 -8.31 8.70 -0.18
N ARG A 88 -8.83 7.82 -1.04
CA ARG A 88 -8.19 6.56 -1.43
C ARG A 88 -6.91 6.72 -2.27
N ASN A 89 -6.66 7.93 -2.80
CA ASN A 89 -5.47 8.24 -3.59
C ASN A 89 -4.27 8.66 -2.73
N LYS A 90 -4.49 8.89 -1.44
CA LYS A 90 -3.41 9.17 -0.50
C LYS A 90 -2.67 7.91 -0.10
N THR A 91 -1.44 8.08 0.36
CA THR A 91 -0.65 7.02 0.96
C THR A 91 -0.91 6.98 2.46
N TYR A 92 -1.21 5.81 3.00
CA TYR A 92 -1.41 5.61 4.43
C TYR A 92 -0.35 4.67 4.99
N ILE A 93 0.37 5.14 6.01
CA ILE A 93 1.29 4.35 6.82
C ILE A 93 0.56 4.01 8.11
N VAL A 94 0.12 2.76 8.23
CA VAL A 94 -0.77 2.31 9.30
C VAL A 94 0.02 1.65 10.41
N HIS A 95 -0.29 2.01 11.65
CA HIS A 95 0.33 1.40 12.82
C HIS A 95 -0.64 1.24 13.99
N CYS A 96 -0.29 0.29 14.86
CA CYS A 96 -0.79 0.21 16.23
C CYS A 96 0.38 0.29 17.21
N THR A 97 0.32 -0.39 18.36
CA THR A 97 1.40 -0.33 19.36
C THR A 97 2.69 -1.00 18.87
N LYS A 98 2.62 -2.23 18.36
CA LYS A 98 3.79 -3.03 17.91
C LYS A 98 3.67 -3.61 16.50
N ASN A 99 2.56 -3.44 15.85
CA ASN A 99 2.22 -4.02 14.53
C ASN A 99 2.47 -5.54 14.41
N PRO A 100 1.98 -6.37 15.32
CA PRO A 100 2.10 -7.81 15.15
C PRO A 100 1.21 -8.30 14.02
N ALA A 101 1.62 -9.38 13.35
CA ALA A 101 0.79 -10.06 12.35
C ALA A 101 -0.58 -10.44 12.97
N GLY A 102 -1.67 -10.18 12.25
CA GLY A 102 -3.04 -10.41 12.72
C GLY A 102 -3.51 -9.45 13.82
N GLY A 103 -2.73 -8.42 14.15
CA GLY A 103 -3.06 -7.41 15.15
C GLY A 103 -4.01 -6.32 14.64
N ARG A 104 -4.13 -5.24 15.42
CA ARG A 104 -5.02 -4.10 15.10
C ARG A 104 -4.68 -3.45 13.76
N SER A 105 -3.40 -3.21 13.49
CA SER A 105 -2.93 -2.65 12.22
C SER A 105 -3.20 -3.57 11.03
N SER A 106 -3.02 -4.89 11.18
CA SER A 106 -3.34 -5.86 10.11
C SER A 106 -4.83 -5.81 9.75
N ARG A 107 -5.72 -5.82 10.74
CA ARG A 107 -7.17 -5.72 10.50
C ARG A 107 -7.57 -4.41 9.82
N ALA A 108 -6.96 -3.30 10.25
CA ALA A 108 -7.19 -2.01 9.61
C ALA A 108 -6.74 -2.01 8.15
N LEU A 109 -5.56 -2.55 7.85
CA LEU A 109 -5.02 -2.66 6.50
C LEU A 109 -5.89 -3.56 5.61
N GLU A 110 -6.37 -4.70 6.11
CA GLU A 110 -7.31 -5.58 5.39
C GLU A 110 -8.60 -4.84 5.04
N THR A 111 -9.17 -4.07 5.97
CA THR A 111 -10.36 -3.25 5.71
C THR A 111 -10.08 -2.18 4.66
N LEU A 112 -8.96 -1.43 4.78
CA LEU A 112 -8.58 -0.41 3.81
C LEU A 112 -8.39 -1.00 2.41
N GLN A 113 -7.71 -2.16 2.28
CA GLN A 113 -7.57 -2.86 1.00
C GLN A 113 -8.93 -3.25 0.40
N SER A 114 -9.83 -3.82 1.21
CA SER A 114 -11.17 -4.21 0.76
C SER A 114 -12.01 -3.03 0.26
N LEU A 115 -11.73 -1.82 0.77
CA LEU A 115 -12.37 -0.57 0.37
C LEU A 115 -11.68 0.12 -0.82
N GLY A 116 -10.63 -0.48 -1.40
CA GLY A 116 -9.95 0.01 -2.60
C GLY A 116 -8.90 1.09 -2.35
N PHE A 117 -8.33 1.15 -1.14
CA PHE A 117 -7.14 1.95 -0.89
C PHE A 117 -5.91 1.25 -1.47
N LYS A 118 -5.10 1.96 -2.25
CA LYS A 118 -4.04 1.36 -3.07
C LYS A 118 -2.63 1.54 -2.49
N HIS A 119 -2.39 2.62 -1.79
CA HIS A 119 -1.07 3.00 -1.30
C HIS A 119 -0.98 2.78 0.20
N LEU A 120 -0.80 1.53 0.61
CA LEU A 120 -0.83 1.12 2.01
C LEU A 120 0.53 0.60 2.48
N TYR A 121 0.96 1.10 3.62
CA TYR A 121 2.18 0.67 4.30
C TYR A 121 1.86 0.23 5.72
N SER A 122 2.58 -0.80 6.19
CA SER A 122 2.59 -1.23 7.58
C SER A 122 3.87 -0.74 8.26
N LEU A 123 3.75 0.08 9.30
CA LEU A 123 4.91 0.58 10.04
C LEU A 123 5.54 -0.52 10.88
N GLU A 124 6.76 -0.92 10.57
CA GLU A 124 7.46 -1.98 11.31
C GLU A 124 7.65 -1.62 12.78
N GLY A 125 7.23 -2.54 13.66
CA GLY A 125 7.32 -2.35 15.10
C GLY A 125 6.39 -1.27 15.69
N GLY A 126 5.62 -0.59 14.85
CA GLY A 126 4.58 0.36 15.24
C GLY A 126 5.05 1.55 16.08
N TYR A 127 4.16 2.03 16.94
CA TYR A 127 4.45 3.16 17.84
C TYR A 127 5.68 2.93 18.73
N ILE A 128 5.89 1.69 19.22
CA ILE A 128 7.04 1.39 20.09
C ILE A 128 8.36 1.56 19.34
N ALA A 129 8.47 1.03 18.11
CA ALA A 129 9.68 1.18 17.31
C ALA A 129 9.99 2.65 16.99
N TRP A 130 8.95 3.46 16.71
CA TRP A 130 9.09 4.89 16.49
C TRP A 130 9.63 5.61 17.73
N LYS A 131 9.09 5.27 18.90
CA LYS A 131 9.53 5.80 20.19
C LYS A 131 10.96 5.39 20.53
N ASP A 132 11.30 4.12 20.34
CA ASP A 132 12.64 3.59 20.62
C ASP A 132 13.72 4.18 19.71
N ALA A 133 13.33 4.60 18.50
CA ALA A 133 14.18 5.35 17.57
C ALA A 133 14.29 6.85 17.91
N GLU A 134 13.68 7.30 19.01
CA GLU A 134 13.68 8.69 19.49
C GLU A 134 13.14 9.69 18.44
N LEU A 135 12.20 9.22 17.58
CA LEU A 135 11.56 10.04 16.57
C LEU A 135 10.45 10.93 17.18
N PRO A 136 10.06 12.03 16.50
CA PRO A 136 9.13 13.01 17.07
C PRO A 136 7.79 12.42 17.53
N LEU A 137 7.47 12.66 18.79
CA LEU A 137 6.19 12.32 19.41
C LEU A 137 5.51 13.60 19.90
N THR A 138 4.19 13.59 19.86
CA THR A 138 3.34 14.56 20.54
C THR A 138 2.85 13.94 21.84
N ASP A 139 3.17 14.60 22.93
CA ASP A 139 2.77 14.23 24.29
C ASP A 139 2.15 15.47 24.94
N PRO A 140 0.86 15.46 25.31
CA PRO A 140 0.19 16.62 25.88
C PRO A 140 0.70 16.97 27.29
N SER A 141 1.55 16.13 27.88
CA SER A 141 2.16 16.37 29.20
C SER A 141 3.52 17.11 29.15
N ASN A 142 4.02 17.41 27.93
CA ASN A 142 5.26 18.17 27.70
C ASN A 142 4.99 19.57 27.17
#